data_cc1503776a06a9a5091cce3030fb739c
#
_entry.id   cc1503776a06a9a5091cce3030fb739c
#
_cell.length_a   1.000
_cell.length_b   1.000
_cell.length_c   1.000
_cell.angle_alpha   90.00
_cell.angle_beta   90.00
_cell.angle_gamma   90.00
#
_symmetry.space_group_name_H-M   'P 1'
#
loop_
_entity.id
_entity.type
_entity.pdbx_description
1 polymer ?
#
loop_
_entity_poly.entity_id
_entity_poly.type
_entity_poly.pdbx_seq_one_letter_code
_entity_poly.pdbx_strand_id
1 'polypeptide(L)'
;MATNGMHPLVSPFKFTVLIVCAACASSWVYAMGLMVEPAAVQCGVKRVAALQDIPVQAANRLADSQVARGNKDIAWAWLGTPTMRYPHKALGASSHAATLHVLLKPTANLSSQEIIFELPLNRVFEDRVPRLVDIDKDGRDEIVLIESDTFKGSSTVVYGVQLDNKKPVLQEKARSPFTGSTFRWLNPIGFADFDGDGKTDIASVITPHIGGMLTLYHYAPPQLKPFAQAMDTSNHRMGDVDQSLSVIVEQAGTRPTIIVPNMQLKALHALRWEAPGQWKELSDVMPLPATVQTITPVTGGGCIQLTNATWWRVTLHE
;
A
#
# COMPACT_ATOMS: atom_id res chain seq x y z
N MET A 1 -16.55 -44.57 -90.36
CA MET A 1 -17.31 -44.53 -89.11
C MET A 1 -16.61 -43.57 -88.15
N ALA A 2 -17.29 -42.53 -87.79
CA ALA A 2 -16.77 -41.42 -87.00
C ALA A 2 -16.86 -41.79 -85.51
N THR A 3 -15.88 -41.35 -84.74
CA THR A 3 -16.09 -41.03 -83.34
C THR A 3 -15.20 -39.82 -82.95
N ASN A 4 -15.92 -38.77 -82.54
CA ASN A 4 -15.41 -37.56 -82.03
C ASN A 4 -14.70 -37.78 -80.68
N GLY A 5 -13.52 -37.17 -80.49
CA GLY A 5 -12.87 -37.05 -79.18
C GLY A 5 -12.76 -35.60 -78.82
N MET A 6 -13.50 -35.13 -77.84
CA MET A 6 -13.44 -33.82 -77.23
C MET A 6 -12.18 -33.67 -76.34
N HIS A 7 -11.38 -32.62 -76.52
CA HIS A 7 -10.34 -32.20 -75.60
C HIS A 7 -10.93 -31.27 -74.53
N PRO A 8 -10.63 -31.46 -73.26
CA PRO A 8 -10.94 -30.42 -72.25
C PRO A 8 -9.79 -29.39 -72.13
N LEU A 9 -10.18 -28.13 -72.19
CA LEU A 9 -9.36 -26.96 -71.92
C LEU A 9 -8.97 -26.93 -70.42
N VAL A 10 -7.68 -26.96 -70.13
CA VAL A 10 -7.14 -26.75 -68.78
C VAL A 10 -6.88 -25.26 -68.61
N SER A 11 -7.64 -24.62 -67.73
CA SER A 11 -7.46 -23.25 -67.28
C SER A 11 -6.34 -23.18 -66.21
N PRO A 12 -5.41 -22.20 -66.28
CA PRO A 12 -4.38 -22.07 -65.25
C PRO A 12 -4.96 -21.41 -64.01
N PHE A 13 -5.02 -22.16 -62.94
CA PHE A 13 -5.29 -21.62 -61.59
C PHE A 13 -4.11 -20.69 -61.17
N LYS A 14 -4.38 -19.39 -61.03
CA LYS A 14 -3.51 -18.45 -60.35
C LYS A 14 -3.63 -18.65 -58.87
N PHE A 15 -2.59 -19.23 -58.24
CA PHE A 15 -2.43 -19.21 -56.78
C PHE A 15 -2.06 -17.78 -56.35
N THR A 16 -3.03 -17.09 -55.75
CA THR A 16 -2.76 -15.86 -55.02
C THR A 16 -2.28 -16.28 -53.63
N VAL A 17 -1.01 -16.17 -53.35
CA VAL A 17 -0.45 -16.35 -52.03
C VAL A 17 -0.88 -15.13 -51.21
N LEU A 18 -1.84 -15.33 -50.31
CA LEU A 18 -2.23 -14.38 -49.31
C LEU A 18 -1.15 -14.43 -48.20
N ILE A 19 -0.24 -13.46 -48.21
CA ILE A 19 0.67 -13.22 -47.09
C ILE A 19 -0.19 -12.63 -45.97
N VAL A 20 -0.65 -13.46 -45.03
CA VAL A 20 -1.23 -12.99 -43.77
C VAL A 20 -0.08 -12.47 -42.93
N CYS A 21 0.08 -11.15 -42.96
CA CYS A 21 0.92 -10.46 -42.01
C CYS A 21 0.30 -10.69 -40.63
N ALA A 22 0.89 -11.59 -39.84
CA ALA A 22 0.56 -11.74 -38.43
C ALA A 22 1.03 -10.47 -37.71
N ALA A 23 0.24 -9.41 -37.78
CA ALA A 23 0.32 -8.34 -36.81
C ALA A 23 0.04 -8.98 -35.47
N CYS A 24 1.04 -9.01 -34.60
CA CYS A 24 0.86 -9.29 -33.18
C CYS A 24 -0.16 -8.29 -32.62
N ALA A 25 -1.42 -8.62 -32.74
CA ALA A 25 -2.46 -7.99 -31.93
C ALA A 25 -2.18 -8.44 -30.50
N SER A 26 -1.54 -7.60 -29.71
CA SER A 26 -1.57 -7.67 -28.27
C SER A 26 -3.05 -7.69 -27.88
N SER A 27 -3.55 -8.87 -27.58
CA SER A 27 -4.90 -9.06 -27.11
C SER A 27 -5.03 -8.37 -25.75
N TRP A 28 -5.64 -7.19 -25.76
CA TRP A 28 -6.04 -6.46 -24.57
C TRP A 28 -7.17 -7.26 -23.92
N VAL A 29 -6.86 -7.92 -22.81
CA VAL A 29 -7.90 -8.55 -21.99
C VAL A 29 -8.50 -7.42 -21.16
N TYR A 30 -9.64 -6.91 -21.61
CA TYR A 30 -10.49 -6.04 -20.80
C TYR A 30 -11.22 -6.90 -19.77
N ALA A 31 -10.67 -6.99 -18.56
CA ALA A 31 -11.48 -7.35 -17.42
C ALA A 31 -12.29 -6.11 -17.02
N MET A 32 -13.59 -6.26 -16.76
CA MET A 32 -14.42 -5.14 -16.34
C MET A 32 -13.80 -4.52 -15.07
N GLY A 33 -13.37 -3.26 -15.16
CA GLY A 33 -12.90 -2.45 -14.05
C GLY A 33 -11.40 -2.21 -13.97
N LEU A 34 -10.50 -3.15 -14.25
CA LEU A 34 -9.06 -2.97 -14.14
C LEU A 34 -8.36 -3.12 -15.50
N MET A 35 -7.69 -2.07 -15.93
CA MET A 35 -6.81 -2.11 -17.10
C MET A 35 -5.36 -2.16 -16.65
N VAL A 36 -4.59 -3.11 -17.19
CA VAL A 36 -3.16 -3.28 -16.94
C VAL A 36 -2.42 -3.26 -18.27
N GLU A 37 -1.59 -2.27 -18.52
CA GLU A 37 -0.90 -2.07 -19.79
C GLU A 37 0.60 -1.82 -19.60
N PRO A 38 1.46 -2.31 -20.52
CA PRO A 38 2.87 -1.93 -20.51
C PRO A 38 3.03 -0.42 -20.65
N ALA A 39 3.94 0.16 -19.88
CA ALA A 39 4.36 1.54 -20.02
C ALA A 39 5.77 1.59 -20.61
N ALA A 40 5.99 2.45 -21.61
CA ALA A 40 7.28 2.55 -22.30
C ALA A 40 8.40 3.08 -21.40
N VAL A 41 8.04 3.86 -20.37
CA VAL A 41 8.95 4.50 -19.41
C VAL A 41 8.30 4.50 -18.03
N GLN A 42 9.08 4.89 -17.01
CA GLN A 42 8.54 5.12 -15.67
C GLN A 42 7.31 6.02 -15.71
N CYS A 43 6.16 5.48 -15.30
CA CYS A 43 4.86 6.14 -15.39
C CYS A 43 4.44 6.85 -14.09
N GLY A 44 5.22 6.75 -13.04
CA GLY A 44 4.96 7.40 -11.75
C GLY A 44 6.26 7.81 -11.07
N VAL A 45 6.22 8.89 -10.30
CA VAL A 45 7.35 9.37 -9.51
C VAL A 45 6.97 9.32 -8.03
N LYS A 46 7.73 8.57 -7.25
CA LYS A 46 7.61 8.59 -5.78
C LYS A 46 8.11 9.95 -5.27
N ARG A 47 7.19 10.74 -4.68
CA ARG A 47 7.59 12.00 -4.05
C ARG A 47 8.17 11.68 -2.68
N VAL A 48 9.48 11.84 -2.53
CA VAL A 48 10.17 11.86 -1.25
C VAL A 48 10.34 13.33 -0.86
N ALA A 49 10.06 13.66 0.41
CA ALA A 49 10.32 15.01 0.90
C ALA A 49 11.78 15.39 0.66
N ALA A 50 12.03 16.58 0.14
CA ALA A 50 13.39 17.03 -0.09
C ALA A 50 14.11 17.13 1.27
N LEU A 51 15.36 16.64 1.34
CA LEU A 51 16.16 16.62 2.58
C LEU A 51 16.29 18.01 3.24
N GLN A 52 16.24 19.07 2.44
CA GLN A 52 16.33 20.46 2.91
C GLN A 52 15.10 20.95 3.70
N ASP A 53 13.95 20.24 3.58
CA ASP A 53 12.72 20.60 4.29
C ASP A 53 12.56 19.85 5.63
N ILE A 54 13.47 18.91 5.92
CA ILE A 54 13.41 18.08 7.12
C ILE A 54 13.92 18.90 8.33
N PRO A 55 13.19 18.89 9.47
CA PRO A 55 13.63 19.63 10.65
C PRO A 55 14.98 19.11 11.17
N VAL A 56 15.82 20.01 11.65
CA VAL A 56 17.16 19.69 12.18
C VAL A 56 17.10 18.66 13.33
N GLN A 57 16.02 18.64 14.09
CA GLN A 57 15.78 17.67 15.16
C GLN A 57 15.71 16.22 14.64
N ALA A 58 15.31 16.03 13.39
CA ALA A 58 15.24 14.70 12.77
C ALA A 58 16.59 14.21 12.20
N ALA A 59 17.70 14.90 12.45
CA ALA A 59 19.03 14.49 11.99
C ALA A 59 19.43 13.10 12.49
N ASN A 60 19.02 12.75 13.72
CA ASN A 60 19.30 11.47 14.38
C ASN A 60 18.17 10.45 14.25
N ARG A 61 17.30 10.58 13.23
CA ARG A 61 16.24 9.60 12.99
C ARG A 61 16.79 8.21 12.69
N LEU A 62 15.95 7.21 12.84
CA LEU A 62 16.28 5.85 12.42
C LEU A 62 16.74 5.84 10.94
N ALA A 63 17.86 5.19 10.66
CA ALA A 63 18.34 5.01 9.29
C ALA A 63 17.27 4.37 8.40
N ASP A 64 17.24 4.75 7.14
CA ASP A 64 16.27 4.26 6.13
C ASP A 64 14.79 4.56 6.47
N SER A 65 14.53 5.40 7.49
CA SER A 65 13.18 5.87 7.79
C SER A 65 12.89 7.24 7.15
N GLN A 66 11.62 7.50 6.94
CA GLN A 66 11.12 8.77 6.40
C GLN A 66 10.65 9.68 7.54
N VAL A 67 10.77 10.99 7.30
CA VAL A 67 10.16 12.02 8.14
C VAL A 67 8.82 12.39 7.51
N ALA A 68 7.75 12.21 8.24
CA ALA A 68 6.40 12.50 7.76
C ALA A 68 6.02 13.95 8.09
N ARG A 69 5.36 14.63 7.14
CA ARG A 69 4.83 15.97 7.31
C ARG A 69 3.34 15.91 7.58
N GLY A 70 2.88 16.56 8.65
CA GLY A 70 1.46 16.64 8.99
C GLY A 70 0.75 17.82 8.33
N ASN A 71 -0.56 17.68 8.19
CA ASN A 71 -1.41 18.68 7.56
C ASN A 71 -2.16 19.56 8.57
N LYS A 72 -2.39 19.07 9.78
CA LYS A 72 -3.18 19.73 10.83
C LYS A 72 -2.27 20.37 11.90
N ASP A 73 -2.30 19.85 13.12
CA ASP A 73 -1.56 20.36 14.29
C ASP A 73 -0.11 19.85 14.37
N ILE A 74 0.19 18.70 13.77
CA ILE A 74 1.54 18.17 13.66
C ILE A 74 2.27 18.82 12.49
N ALA A 75 3.49 19.30 12.72
CA ALA A 75 4.38 19.74 11.65
C ALA A 75 5.12 18.54 11.04
N TRP A 76 5.74 17.71 11.92
CA TRP A 76 6.57 16.58 11.51
C TRP A 76 6.50 15.44 12.53
N ALA A 77 6.66 14.21 12.03
CA ALA A 77 6.84 13.03 12.86
C ALA A 77 7.94 12.12 12.28
N TRP A 78 8.75 11.51 13.15
CA TRP A 78 9.81 10.58 12.74
C TRP A 78 10.12 9.56 13.84
N LEU A 79 10.77 8.48 13.42
CA LEU A 79 11.21 7.41 14.31
C LEU A 79 12.67 7.62 14.71
N GLY A 80 13.00 7.39 15.98
CA GLY A 80 14.33 7.62 16.54
C GLY A 80 14.81 6.50 17.46
N THR A 81 15.96 6.73 18.09
CA THR A 81 16.59 5.81 19.03
C THR A 81 16.67 4.36 18.50
N PRO A 82 17.62 4.08 17.59
CA PRO A 82 17.80 2.74 17.04
C PRO A 82 18.04 1.69 18.13
N THR A 83 17.39 0.53 18.02
CA THR A 83 17.53 -0.58 18.96
C THR A 83 17.50 -1.94 18.25
N MET A 84 18.22 -2.91 18.80
CA MET A 84 18.33 -4.30 18.31
C MET A 84 17.48 -5.29 19.14
N ARG A 85 16.65 -4.79 20.09
CA ARG A 85 15.88 -5.65 21.03
C ARG A 85 14.81 -6.53 20.37
N TYR A 86 14.50 -6.28 19.08
CA TYR A 86 13.59 -7.07 18.25
C TYR A 86 14.23 -7.33 16.88
N PRO A 87 15.09 -8.37 16.73
CA PRO A 87 15.94 -8.52 15.56
C PRO A 87 15.23 -9.14 14.35
N HIS A 88 13.99 -8.73 14.06
CA HIS A 88 13.25 -9.14 12.87
C HIS A 88 13.72 -8.36 11.64
N LYS A 89 13.81 -9.03 10.50
CA LYS A 89 14.36 -8.45 9.26
C LYS A 89 13.33 -8.24 8.17
N ALA A 90 12.06 -8.10 8.52
CA ALA A 90 11.03 -7.82 7.53
C ALA A 90 11.36 -6.58 6.68
N LEU A 91 11.92 -5.55 7.30
CA LEU A 91 12.33 -4.29 6.68
C LEU A 91 13.84 -4.23 6.35
N GLY A 92 14.49 -5.37 6.08
CA GLY A 92 15.90 -5.48 5.71
C GLY A 92 16.87 -5.41 6.89
N ALA A 93 16.84 -4.33 7.65
CA ALA A 93 17.69 -4.16 8.83
C ALA A 93 17.08 -4.80 10.08
N SER A 94 17.94 -5.25 11.01
CA SER A 94 17.50 -5.74 12.34
C SER A 94 17.29 -4.60 13.35
N SER A 95 17.62 -3.36 12.98
CA SER A 95 17.46 -2.19 13.83
C SER A 95 16.08 -1.56 13.62
N HIS A 96 15.38 -1.33 14.72
CA HIS A 96 14.08 -0.68 14.76
C HIS A 96 14.12 0.53 15.68
N ALA A 97 13.07 1.35 15.70
CA ALA A 97 13.03 2.52 16.56
C ALA A 97 12.46 2.19 17.95
N ALA A 98 13.05 2.79 19.00
CA ALA A 98 12.51 2.77 20.34
C ALA A 98 11.62 4.00 20.62
N THR A 99 11.77 5.09 19.85
CA THR A 99 11.08 6.35 20.10
C THR A 99 10.32 6.84 18.86
N LEU A 100 9.21 7.51 19.12
CA LEU A 100 8.48 8.35 18.18
C LEU A 100 8.68 9.81 18.59
N HIS A 101 9.10 10.63 17.65
CA HIS A 101 9.28 12.06 17.79
C HIS A 101 8.20 12.80 17.01
N VAL A 102 7.61 13.82 17.62
CA VAL A 102 6.55 14.63 17.01
C VAL A 102 6.86 16.11 17.26
N LEU A 103 6.98 16.87 16.19
CA LEU A 103 7.11 18.31 16.25
C LEU A 103 5.78 18.96 15.94
N LEU A 104 5.22 19.69 16.90
CA LEU A 104 3.97 20.40 16.74
C LEU A 104 4.15 21.70 15.98
N LYS A 105 3.14 22.10 15.23
CA LYS A 105 3.08 23.43 14.63
C LYS A 105 2.98 24.51 15.72
N PRO A 106 3.61 25.67 15.55
CA PRO A 106 3.42 26.78 16.47
C PRO A 106 1.96 27.27 16.40
N THR A 107 1.43 27.68 17.53
CA THR A 107 0.15 28.37 17.63
C THR A 107 0.35 29.81 18.07
N ALA A 108 -0.71 30.64 18.09
CA ALA A 108 -0.62 32.03 18.54
C ALA A 108 -0.06 32.18 19.96
N ASN A 109 -0.23 31.14 20.80
CA ASN A 109 0.15 31.16 22.22
C ASN A 109 1.27 30.18 22.58
N LEU A 110 1.76 29.38 21.64
CA LEU A 110 2.77 28.33 21.90
C LEU A 110 3.76 28.25 20.73
N SER A 111 5.07 28.35 21.08
CA SER A 111 6.11 28.00 20.11
C SER A 111 6.03 26.52 19.71
N SER A 112 6.67 26.17 18.59
CA SER A 112 6.81 24.78 18.19
C SER A 112 7.41 23.94 19.31
N GLN A 113 6.81 22.79 19.61
CA GLN A 113 7.22 21.86 20.66
C GLN A 113 7.50 20.49 20.09
N GLU A 114 8.57 19.87 20.56
CA GLU A 114 8.87 18.46 20.29
C GLU A 114 8.33 17.59 21.43
N ILE A 115 7.63 16.52 21.08
CA ILE A 115 7.22 15.47 21.98
C ILE A 115 8.02 14.22 21.60
N ILE A 116 8.61 13.57 22.60
CA ILE A 116 9.32 12.31 22.45
C ILE A 116 8.55 11.25 23.24
N PHE A 117 8.12 10.20 22.55
CA PHE A 117 7.43 9.07 23.15
C PHE A 117 8.32 7.83 23.03
N GLU A 118 8.64 7.19 24.16
CA GLU A 118 9.48 6.00 24.20
C GLU A 118 8.64 4.77 24.51
N LEU A 119 8.85 3.71 23.74
CA LEU A 119 8.21 2.42 23.93
C LEU A 119 8.84 1.62 25.09
N PRO A 120 8.04 0.80 25.82
CA PRO A 120 8.56 -0.17 26.78
C PRO A 120 9.59 -1.11 26.15
N LEU A 121 10.47 -1.69 26.97
CA LEU A 121 11.60 -2.51 26.51
C LEU A 121 11.18 -3.75 25.71
N ASN A 122 9.97 -4.25 25.88
CA ASN A 122 9.43 -5.38 25.12
C ASN A 122 8.78 -4.98 23.79
N ARG A 123 8.86 -3.72 23.37
CA ARG A 123 8.27 -3.22 22.10
C ARG A 123 9.25 -2.40 21.29
N VAL A 124 9.01 -2.35 20.00
CA VAL A 124 9.69 -1.48 19.03
C VAL A 124 8.67 -0.92 18.02
N PHE A 125 8.99 0.21 17.41
CA PHE A 125 8.35 0.61 16.15
C PHE A 125 9.06 -0.14 15.01
N GLU A 126 8.45 -1.20 14.53
CA GLU A 126 8.91 -1.97 13.36
C GLU A 126 8.34 -1.35 12.09
N ASP A 127 8.70 -0.12 11.86
CA ASP A 127 8.19 0.74 10.80
C ASP A 127 9.31 1.61 10.22
N ARG A 128 9.06 2.22 9.04
CA ARG A 128 9.96 3.19 8.41
C ARG A 128 9.26 4.53 8.11
N VAL A 129 7.92 4.56 8.19
CA VAL A 129 7.14 5.73 7.76
C VAL A 129 6.01 5.98 8.75
N PRO A 130 6.06 7.02 9.60
CA PRO A 130 4.87 7.49 10.32
C PRO A 130 3.81 7.95 9.31
N ARG A 131 2.57 7.51 9.48
CA ARG A 131 1.45 7.91 8.63
C ARG A 131 0.56 8.88 9.39
N LEU A 132 0.44 10.10 8.87
CA LEU A 132 -0.34 11.19 9.50
C LEU A 132 -1.69 11.33 8.80
N VAL A 133 -2.76 11.28 9.58
CA VAL A 133 -4.14 11.35 9.10
C VAL A 133 -5.04 11.91 10.20
N ASP A 134 -5.98 12.78 9.84
CA ASP A 134 -7.10 13.22 10.68
C ASP A 134 -8.21 12.15 10.56
N ILE A 135 -8.09 11.05 11.35
CA ILE A 135 -8.89 9.83 11.16
C ILE A 135 -10.32 9.99 11.68
N ASP A 136 -10.51 10.76 12.75
CA ASP A 136 -11.82 11.01 13.34
C ASP A 136 -12.44 12.35 12.92
N LYS A 137 -11.72 13.09 12.06
CA LYS A 137 -12.13 14.39 11.49
C LYS A 137 -12.33 15.48 12.55
N ASP A 138 -11.56 15.42 13.64
CA ASP A 138 -11.56 16.43 14.70
C ASP A 138 -10.69 17.66 14.40
N GLY A 139 -9.96 17.63 13.27
CA GLY A 139 -9.07 18.70 12.81
C GLY A 139 -7.65 18.57 13.33
N ARG A 140 -7.28 17.44 13.89
CA ARG A 140 -5.94 17.08 14.33
C ARG A 140 -5.37 15.93 13.53
N ASP A 141 -4.05 15.77 13.53
CA ASP A 141 -3.40 14.62 12.91
C ASP A 141 -3.24 13.50 13.95
N GLU A 142 -3.73 12.28 13.66
CA GLU A 142 -3.29 11.06 14.30
C GLU A 142 -2.08 10.48 13.57
N ILE A 143 -1.29 9.68 14.31
CA ILE A 143 -0.08 9.03 13.81
C ILE A 143 -0.31 7.52 13.83
N VAL A 144 -0.33 6.90 12.66
CA VAL A 144 -0.49 5.46 12.52
C VAL A 144 0.86 4.81 12.25
N LEU A 145 1.19 3.82 13.08
CA LEU A 145 2.47 3.11 13.09
C LEU A 145 2.29 1.61 13.28
N ILE A 146 3.36 0.87 13.02
CA ILE A 146 3.48 -0.56 13.33
C ILE A 146 4.32 -0.68 14.60
N GLU A 147 3.72 -1.23 15.65
CA GLU A 147 4.43 -1.68 16.83
C GLU A 147 4.59 -3.19 16.81
N SER A 148 5.77 -3.69 17.18
CA SER A 148 6.03 -5.10 17.39
C SER A 148 6.40 -5.37 18.85
N ASP A 149 5.72 -6.34 19.43
CA ASP A 149 5.95 -6.85 20.77
C ASP A 149 6.76 -8.15 20.70
N THR A 150 7.72 -8.33 21.61
CA THR A 150 8.63 -9.48 21.62
C THR A 150 7.94 -10.85 21.75
N PHE A 151 6.69 -10.90 22.19
CA PHE A 151 5.93 -12.14 22.39
C PHE A 151 4.66 -12.22 21.54
N LYS A 152 4.05 -11.07 21.21
CA LYS A 152 2.71 -11.02 20.61
C LYS A 152 2.72 -10.74 19.09
N GLY A 153 3.88 -10.42 18.52
CA GLY A 153 3.99 -9.98 17.14
C GLY A 153 3.60 -8.53 16.96
N SER A 154 3.12 -8.14 15.78
CA SER A 154 2.89 -6.75 15.41
C SER A 154 1.41 -6.34 15.54
N SER A 155 1.20 -5.05 15.66
CA SER A 155 -0.11 -4.41 15.73
C SER A 155 -0.03 -3.05 15.03
N THR A 156 -1.08 -2.67 14.29
CA THR A 156 -1.28 -1.29 13.87
C THR A 156 -1.72 -0.48 15.08
N VAL A 157 -1.04 0.62 15.38
CA VAL A 157 -1.36 1.50 16.50
C VAL A 157 -1.59 2.92 16.03
N VAL A 158 -2.55 3.58 16.66
CA VAL A 158 -2.92 4.97 16.40
C VAL A 158 -2.59 5.79 17.64
N TYR A 159 -1.72 6.80 17.46
CA TYR A 159 -1.39 7.78 18.49
C TYR A 159 -2.01 9.12 18.15
N GLY A 160 -2.41 9.86 19.17
CA GLY A 160 -2.85 11.25 19.04
C GLY A 160 -2.21 12.12 20.10
N VAL A 161 -2.13 13.42 19.84
CA VAL A 161 -1.67 14.41 20.81
C VAL A 161 -2.82 14.81 21.72
N GLN A 162 -2.58 14.82 23.00
CA GLN A 162 -3.52 15.36 24.00
C GLN A 162 -2.82 16.26 24.99
N LEU A 163 -3.56 17.04 25.76
CA LEU A 163 -3.03 17.86 26.82
C LEU A 163 -3.14 17.12 28.16
N ASP A 164 -2.00 16.89 28.77
CA ASP A 164 -1.89 16.49 30.18
C ASP A 164 -1.33 17.65 31.00
N ASN A 165 -2.13 18.16 31.94
CA ASN A 165 -1.77 19.34 32.75
C ASN A 165 -1.27 20.52 31.88
N LYS A 166 -1.93 20.81 30.76
CA LYS A 166 -1.59 21.82 29.75
C LYS A 166 -0.29 21.56 28.96
N LYS A 167 0.33 20.39 29.13
CA LYS A 167 1.48 19.96 28.32
C LYS A 167 1.01 18.98 27.25
N PRO A 168 1.46 19.14 25.99
CA PRO A 168 1.13 18.16 24.97
C PRO A 168 1.91 16.86 25.23
N VAL A 169 1.19 15.74 25.16
CA VAL A 169 1.73 14.40 25.30
C VAL A 169 1.15 13.52 24.19
N LEU A 170 1.90 12.49 23.79
CA LEU A 170 1.37 11.44 22.91
C LEU A 170 0.65 10.38 23.71
N GLN A 171 -0.52 9.98 23.25
CA GLN A 171 -1.31 8.90 23.80
C GLN A 171 -1.71 7.93 22.73
N GLU A 172 -1.65 6.62 23.03
CA GLU A 172 -2.29 5.59 22.24
C GLU A 172 -3.81 5.80 22.27
N LYS A 173 -4.40 5.97 21.09
CA LYS A 173 -5.86 6.14 20.92
C LYS A 173 -6.54 4.81 20.60
N ALA A 174 -5.92 4.01 19.72
CA ALA A 174 -6.47 2.73 19.31
C ALA A 174 -5.37 1.78 18.84
N ARG A 175 -5.67 0.49 18.90
CA ARG A 175 -4.77 -0.59 18.49
C ARG A 175 -5.55 -1.72 17.81
N SER A 176 -4.99 -2.32 16.77
CA SER A 176 -5.47 -3.57 16.20
C SER A 176 -5.08 -4.75 17.11
N PRO A 177 -5.74 -5.91 17.01
CA PRO A 177 -5.21 -7.13 17.60
C PRO A 177 -3.76 -7.36 17.16
N PHE A 178 -2.93 -7.90 18.04
CA PHE A 178 -1.60 -8.37 17.66
C PHE A 178 -1.69 -9.59 16.74
N THR A 179 -0.68 -9.79 15.91
CA THR A 179 -0.60 -10.92 14.96
C THR A 179 -0.41 -12.29 15.62
N GLY A 180 -0.22 -12.33 16.94
CA GLY A 180 -0.30 -13.52 17.79
C GLY A 180 1.03 -14.17 18.15
N SER A 181 2.12 -13.91 17.42
CA SER A 181 3.43 -14.47 17.76
C SER A 181 4.60 -13.60 17.28
N THR A 182 5.74 -13.77 17.93
CA THR A 182 7.01 -13.10 17.58
C THR A 182 7.31 -13.24 16.08
N PHE A 183 7.80 -12.16 15.47
CA PHE A 183 8.18 -12.10 14.06
C PHE A 183 7.01 -12.32 13.08
N ARG A 184 5.78 -12.10 13.53
CA ARG A 184 4.63 -11.95 12.66
C ARG A 184 4.36 -10.45 12.48
N TRP A 185 4.57 -9.97 11.27
CA TRP A 185 4.50 -8.56 10.92
C TRP A 185 3.22 -8.25 10.13
N LEU A 186 2.83 -7.01 10.10
CA LEU A 186 1.74 -6.49 9.29
C LEU A 186 2.16 -5.17 8.66
N ASN A 187 1.47 -4.76 7.59
CA ASN A 187 1.77 -3.51 6.91
C ASN A 187 0.49 -2.76 6.53
N PRO A 188 0.28 -1.53 7.03
CA PRO A 188 -0.82 -0.68 6.60
C PRO A 188 -0.73 -0.34 5.11
N ILE A 189 -1.89 -0.34 4.44
CA ILE A 189 -2.06 0.13 3.05
C ILE A 189 -2.35 1.63 3.06
N GLY A 190 -3.30 2.07 3.89
CA GLY A 190 -3.76 3.44 3.96
C GLY A 190 -5.15 3.58 4.57
N PHE A 191 -5.79 4.70 4.26
CA PHE A 191 -7.00 5.18 4.91
C PHE A 191 -8.03 5.60 3.86
N ALA A 192 -9.28 5.21 4.03
CA ALA A 192 -10.42 5.64 3.24
C ALA A 192 -11.73 5.22 3.94
N ASP A 193 -12.85 5.69 3.46
CA ASP A 193 -14.18 5.23 3.87
C ASP A 193 -14.55 3.99 3.02
N PHE A 194 -14.11 2.80 3.46
CA PHE A 194 -14.26 1.58 2.66
C PHE A 194 -15.68 1.01 2.68
N ASP A 195 -16.46 1.27 3.71
CA ASP A 195 -17.83 0.76 3.81
C ASP A 195 -18.92 1.81 3.52
N GLY A 196 -18.52 3.05 3.30
CA GLY A 196 -19.41 4.14 2.93
C GLY A 196 -20.24 4.72 4.10
N ASP A 197 -19.76 4.54 5.35
CA ASP A 197 -20.43 5.07 6.55
C ASP A 197 -20.05 6.54 6.86
N GLY A 198 -19.17 7.13 6.05
CA GLY A 198 -18.70 8.51 6.19
C GLY A 198 -17.51 8.67 7.14
N LYS A 199 -17.02 7.60 7.76
CA LYS A 199 -15.85 7.62 8.64
C LYS A 199 -14.62 7.08 7.90
N THR A 200 -13.47 7.40 8.44
CA THR A 200 -12.21 6.91 7.87
C THR A 200 -11.83 5.58 8.53
N ASP A 201 -11.64 4.57 7.68
CA ASP A 201 -11.17 3.24 8.05
C ASP A 201 -9.68 3.07 7.79
N ILE A 202 -9.10 2.00 8.31
CA ILE A 202 -7.71 1.60 8.08
C ILE A 202 -7.68 0.28 7.32
N ALA A 203 -6.91 0.21 6.23
CA ALA A 203 -6.58 -1.05 5.55
C ALA A 203 -5.16 -1.49 5.88
N SER A 204 -4.96 -2.77 6.22
CA SER A 204 -3.65 -3.38 6.46
C SER A 204 -3.58 -4.79 5.90
N VAL A 205 -2.40 -5.24 5.48
CA VAL A 205 -2.15 -6.66 5.20
C VAL A 205 -1.47 -7.28 6.41
N ILE A 206 -2.15 -8.27 7.01
CA ILE A 206 -1.60 -9.06 8.11
C ILE A 206 -0.73 -10.15 7.51
N THR A 207 0.47 -10.33 8.04
CA THR A 207 1.47 -11.32 7.63
C THR A 207 1.70 -11.38 6.10
N PRO A 208 2.10 -10.26 5.46
CA PRO A 208 2.23 -10.17 4.00
C PRO A 208 3.25 -11.14 3.40
N HIS A 209 4.08 -11.76 4.23
CA HIS A 209 5.10 -12.73 3.81
C HIS A 209 4.67 -14.18 4.02
N ILE A 210 3.55 -14.41 4.74
CA ILE A 210 3.06 -15.75 5.05
C ILE A 210 1.55 -15.72 5.31
N GLY A 211 0.76 -16.20 4.36
CA GLY A 211 -0.70 -16.25 4.45
C GLY A 211 -1.41 -15.00 3.93
N GLY A 212 -0.85 -13.82 4.06
CA GLY A 212 -1.30 -12.55 3.48
C GLY A 212 -2.79 -12.26 3.52
N MET A 213 -3.22 -11.56 4.56
CA MET A 213 -4.64 -11.27 4.76
C MET A 213 -4.88 -9.75 4.81
N LEU A 214 -5.46 -9.19 3.75
CA LEU A 214 -6.00 -7.85 3.78
C LEU A 214 -7.10 -7.77 4.83
N THR A 215 -7.02 -6.80 5.72
CA THR A 215 -8.01 -6.55 6.76
C THR A 215 -8.38 -5.08 6.78
N LEU A 216 -9.68 -4.80 6.77
CA LEU A 216 -10.23 -3.47 6.99
C LEU A 216 -10.65 -3.30 8.44
N TYR A 217 -10.36 -2.14 9.02
CA TYR A 217 -10.65 -1.82 10.41
C TYR A 217 -11.41 -0.51 10.53
N HIS A 218 -12.51 -0.52 11.28
CA HIS A 218 -13.08 0.70 11.83
C HIS A 218 -12.19 1.29 12.93
N TYR A 219 -12.01 2.59 12.91
CA TYR A 219 -11.45 3.33 14.03
C TYR A 219 -12.50 3.48 15.13
N ALA A 220 -12.39 2.68 16.17
CA ALA A 220 -13.33 2.62 17.30
C ALA A 220 -12.56 2.55 18.65
N PRO A 221 -11.95 3.67 19.08
CA PRO A 221 -11.13 3.72 20.29
C PRO A 221 -11.77 3.00 21.47
N PRO A 222 -10.99 2.23 22.26
CA PRO A 222 -9.53 2.07 22.18
C PRO A 222 -9.07 0.97 21.18
N GLN A 223 -9.91 0.52 20.29
CA GLN A 223 -9.64 -0.59 19.38
C GLN A 223 -9.77 -0.18 17.92
N LEU A 224 -8.97 -0.80 17.08
CA LEU A 224 -9.23 -0.95 15.65
C LEU A 224 -10.02 -2.25 15.47
N LYS A 225 -11.30 -2.15 15.09
CA LYS A 225 -12.21 -3.30 14.98
C LYS A 225 -12.19 -3.85 13.56
N PRO A 226 -11.72 -5.09 13.33
CA PRO A 226 -11.78 -5.67 11.99
C PRO A 226 -13.23 -5.89 11.57
N PHE A 227 -13.58 -5.55 10.33
CA PHE A 227 -14.91 -5.78 9.78
C PHE A 227 -14.92 -6.52 8.43
N ALA A 228 -13.78 -6.55 7.72
CA ALA A 228 -13.66 -7.24 6.45
C ALA A 228 -12.27 -7.85 6.27
N GLN A 229 -12.20 -9.02 5.62
CA GLN A 229 -10.94 -9.71 5.34
C GLN A 229 -10.96 -10.35 3.96
N ALA A 230 -9.81 -10.32 3.26
CA ALA A 230 -9.56 -11.03 2.01
C ALA A 230 -8.18 -11.68 2.04
N MET A 231 -8.09 -12.93 1.55
CA MET A 231 -6.85 -13.71 1.55
C MET A 231 -6.03 -13.50 0.28
N ASP A 232 -4.84 -14.10 0.23
CA ASP A 232 -3.92 -14.09 -0.92
C ASP A 232 -3.45 -12.70 -1.31
N THR A 233 -3.17 -11.84 -0.32
CA THR A 233 -2.71 -10.47 -0.56
C THR A 233 -1.34 -10.21 0.05
N SER A 234 -0.49 -9.43 -0.62
CA SER A 234 0.79 -9.00 -0.08
C SER A 234 1.12 -7.58 -0.55
N ASN A 235 1.41 -6.70 0.38
CA ASN A 235 1.80 -5.32 0.09
C ASN A 235 3.25 -5.01 0.48
N HIS A 236 4.09 -6.06 0.62
CA HIS A 236 5.48 -5.89 1.01
C HIS A 236 6.36 -7.06 0.58
N ARG A 237 7.60 -6.77 0.19
CA ARG A 237 8.65 -7.76 -0.08
C ARG A 237 9.51 -7.95 1.16
N MET A 238 9.69 -9.21 1.57
CA MET A 238 10.58 -9.52 2.70
C MET A 238 11.98 -8.93 2.48
N GLY A 239 12.46 -8.17 3.45
CA GLY A 239 13.78 -7.54 3.41
C GLY A 239 13.86 -6.19 2.70
N ASP A 240 12.74 -5.66 2.21
CA ASP A 240 12.69 -4.34 1.59
C ASP A 240 12.33 -3.26 2.62
N VAL A 241 12.86 -2.05 2.45
CA VAL A 241 12.46 -0.87 3.24
C VAL A 241 11.19 -0.21 2.70
N ASP A 242 10.83 -0.50 1.44
CA ASP A 242 9.63 0.04 0.81
C ASP A 242 8.38 -0.69 1.26
N GLN A 243 7.50 0.01 1.98
CA GLN A 243 6.26 -0.51 2.55
C GLN A 243 5.02 -0.21 1.68
N SER A 244 5.18 0.16 0.41
CA SER A 244 4.11 0.73 -0.41
C SER A 244 3.82 -0.09 -1.68
N LEU A 245 3.68 -1.43 -1.59
CA LEU A 245 3.28 -2.26 -2.72
C LEU A 245 1.76 -2.38 -2.87
N SER A 246 1.05 -1.28 -2.71
CA SER A 246 -0.41 -1.22 -2.88
C SER A 246 -0.86 0.21 -3.13
N VAL A 247 -2.06 0.38 -3.63
CA VAL A 247 -2.66 1.70 -3.85
C VAL A 247 -4.16 1.64 -3.57
N ILE A 248 -4.69 2.70 -2.96
CA ILE A 248 -6.13 2.94 -2.83
C ILE A 248 -6.55 3.88 -3.95
N VAL A 249 -7.57 3.51 -4.67
CA VAL A 249 -8.17 4.32 -5.74
C VAL A 249 -9.55 4.74 -5.30
N GLU A 250 -9.74 6.05 -5.19
CA GLU A 250 -11.02 6.67 -4.90
C GLU A 250 -11.60 7.25 -6.19
N GLN A 251 -12.86 6.93 -6.46
CA GLN A 251 -13.62 7.46 -7.61
C GLN A 251 -14.95 7.99 -7.10
N ALA A 252 -15.38 9.11 -7.68
CA ALA A 252 -16.63 9.75 -7.27
C ALA A 252 -17.84 8.80 -7.47
N GLY A 253 -18.66 8.68 -6.44
CA GLY A 253 -19.87 7.85 -6.48
C GLY A 253 -19.65 6.35 -6.21
N THR A 254 -18.41 5.91 -5.97
CA THR A 254 -18.11 4.52 -5.63
C THR A 254 -17.29 4.42 -4.35
N ARG A 255 -17.31 3.24 -3.72
CA ARG A 255 -16.44 2.95 -2.59
C ARG A 255 -14.99 2.79 -3.05
N PRO A 256 -14.01 3.08 -2.19
CA PRO A 256 -12.60 2.93 -2.52
C PRO A 256 -12.25 1.51 -2.94
N THR A 257 -11.38 1.39 -3.94
CA THR A 257 -10.83 0.12 -4.41
C THR A 257 -9.38 0.00 -4.00
N ILE A 258 -8.99 -1.15 -3.46
CA ILE A 258 -7.61 -1.48 -3.12
C ILE A 258 -7.02 -2.30 -4.25
N ILE A 259 -5.96 -1.80 -4.87
CA ILE A 259 -5.11 -2.57 -5.80
C ILE A 259 -3.92 -3.07 -5.00
N VAL A 260 -3.78 -4.39 -4.91
CA VAL A 260 -2.76 -5.05 -4.09
C VAL A 260 -2.26 -6.32 -4.79
N PRO A 261 -0.96 -6.64 -4.76
CA PRO A 261 -0.44 -7.89 -5.27
C PRO A 261 -0.97 -9.11 -4.50
N ASN A 262 -1.00 -10.25 -5.17
CA ASN A 262 -1.18 -11.54 -4.52
C ASN A 262 0.07 -11.93 -3.69
N MET A 263 -0.01 -13.02 -2.93
CA MET A 263 1.10 -13.49 -2.06
C MET A 263 2.41 -13.74 -2.80
N GLN A 264 2.39 -14.11 -4.06
CA GLN A 264 3.58 -14.34 -4.87
C GLN A 264 4.13 -13.05 -5.49
N LEU A 265 3.44 -11.92 -5.34
CA LEU A 265 3.73 -10.63 -5.99
C LEU A 265 3.78 -10.73 -7.54
N LYS A 266 3.07 -11.70 -8.11
CA LYS A 266 3.03 -11.97 -9.57
C LYS A 266 1.70 -11.73 -10.21
N ALA A 267 0.72 -11.31 -9.46
CA ALA A 267 -0.60 -10.94 -9.94
C ALA A 267 -1.17 -9.80 -9.08
N LEU A 268 -2.19 -9.13 -9.59
CA LEU A 268 -2.87 -8.04 -8.90
C LEU A 268 -4.31 -8.42 -8.62
N HIS A 269 -4.75 -8.08 -7.42
CA HIS A 269 -6.14 -7.97 -7.03
C HIS A 269 -6.61 -6.52 -7.11
N ALA A 270 -7.86 -6.30 -7.49
CA ALA A 270 -8.55 -5.02 -7.38
C ALA A 270 -9.83 -5.23 -6.55
N LEU A 271 -9.72 -4.99 -5.25
CA LEU A 271 -10.72 -5.38 -4.26
C LEU A 271 -11.52 -4.17 -3.78
N ARG A 272 -12.84 -4.26 -3.86
CA ARG A 272 -13.78 -3.29 -3.30
C ARG A 272 -14.71 -3.98 -2.29
N TRP A 273 -14.88 -3.39 -1.13
CA TRP A 273 -15.85 -3.86 -0.14
C TRP A 273 -17.25 -3.36 -0.49
N GLU A 274 -18.22 -4.26 -0.60
CA GLU A 274 -19.61 -3.89 -0.93
C GLU A 274 -20.55 -4.02 0.27
N ALA A 275 -20.44 -5.13 1.03
CA ALA A 275 -21.27 -5.41 2.19
C ALA A 275 -20.64 -6.52 3.06
N PRO A 276 -21.13 -6.82 4.26
CA PRO A 276 -20.64 -7.90 5.09
C PRO A 276 -20.53 -9.23 4.32
N GLY A 277 -19.31 -9.76 4.26
CA GLY A 277 -18.97 -10.96 3.50
C GLY A 277 -18.93 -10.82 1.98
N GLN A 278 -19.07 -9.60 1.44
CA GLN A 278 -19.12 -9.37 -0.01
C GLN A 278 -17.98 -8.46 -0.46
N TRP A 279 -16.89 -9.09 -0.90
CA TRP A 279 -15.87 -8.45 -1.68
C TRP A 279 -16.26 -8.49 -3.16
N LYS A 280 -16.13 -7.37 -3.84
CA LYS A 280 -16.15 -7.32 -5.30
C LYS A 280 -14.72 -7.30 -5.78
N GLU A 281 -14.30 -8.37 -6.45
CA GLU A 281 -13.09 -8.35 -7.27
C GLU A 281 -13.46 -7.71 -8.61
N LEU A 282 -12.86 -6.58 -8.93
CA LEU A 282 -13.18 -5.79 -10.13
C LEU A 282 -12.53 -6.35 -11.41
N SER A 283 -11.68 -7.36 -11.26
CA SER A 283 -11.07 -8.10 -12.36
C SER A 283 -10.78 -9.51 -11.90
N ASP A 284 -10.70 -10.46 -12.84
CA ASP A 284 -9.94 -11.68 -12.57
C ASP A 284 -8.54 -11.32 -12.10
N VAL A 285 -7.94 -12.14 -11.23
CA VAL A 285 -6.58 -11.92 -10.74
C VAL A 285 -5.64 -11.75 -11.92
N MET A 286 -5.10 -10.54 -12.11
CA MET A 286 -4.37 -10.14 -13.30
C MET A 286 -2.91 -10.60 -13.20
N PRO A 287 -2.47 -11.62 -13.96
CA PRO A 287 -1.10 -12.11 -13.92
C PRO A 287 -0.14 -11.09 -14.52
N LEU A 288 1.05 -10.98 -13.92
CA LEU A 288 2.14 -10.11 -14.36
C LEU A 288 3.31 -10.95 -14.88
N PRO A 289 4.08 -10.45 -15.88
CA PRO A 289 5.19 -11.22 -16.47
C PRO A 289 6.40 -11.38 -15.54
N ALA A 290 6.47 -10.61 -14.46
CA ALA A 290 7.51 -10.72 -13.42
C ALA A 290 6.96 -10.24 -12.07
N THR A 291 7.75 -10.40 -11.01
CA THR A 291 7.37 -10.00 -9.65
C THR A 291 7.31 -8.47 -9.52
N VAL A 292 6.30 -7.99 -8.81
CA VAL A 292 6.16 -6.55 -8.46
C VAL A 292 7.36 -6.12 -7.62
N GLN A 293 8.01 -5.04 -8.04
CA GLN A 293 9.11 -4.42 -7.30
C GLN A 293 8.67 -3.15 -6.58
N THR A 294 7.96 -2.25 -7.26
CA THR A 294 7.40 -1.04 -6.66
C THR A 294 6.02 -0.76 -7.22
N ILE A 295 5.19 -0.10 -6.43
CA ILE A 295 3.93 0.51 -6.88
C ILE A 295 3.96 1.98 -6.47
N THR A 296 3.74 2.87 -7.42
CA THR A 296 3.64 4.31 -7.19
C THR A 296 2.23 4.78 -7.53
N PRO A 297 1.50 5.44 -6.62
CA PRO A 297 0.18 5.96 -6.92
C PRO A 297 0.21 6.95 -8.09
N VAL A 298 -0.75 6.82 -9.00
CA VAL A 298 -1.06 7.77 -10.08
C VAL A 298 -2.56 7.99 -10.12
N THR A 299 -3.01 9.01 -10.83
CA THR A 299 -4.44 9.30 -10.98
C THR A 299 -5.20 8.08 -11.51
N GLY A 300 -6.20 7.63 -10.75
CA GLY A 300 -7.04 6.48 -11.07
C GLY A 300 -6.37 5.11 -10.98
N GLY A 301 -5.19 4.99 -10.36
CA GLY A 301 -4.53 3.70 -10.23
C GLY A 301 -3.08 3.74 -9.75
N GLY A 302 -2.23 2.90 -10.33
CA GLY A 302 -0.82 2.74 -9.96
C GLY A 302 0.12 2.62 -11.17
N CYS A 303 1.36 3.05 -10.96
CA CYS A 303 2.49 2.75 -11.83
C CYS A 303 3.34 1.67 -11.17
N ILE A 304 3.53 0.56 -11.84
CA ILE A 304 4.20 -0.62 -11.31
C ILE A 304 5.53 -0.82 -12.01
N GLN A 305 6.60 -1.00 -11.25
CA GLN A 305 7.85 -1.54 -11.74
C GLN A 305 7.94 -3.01 -11.38
N LEU A 306 8.34 -3.84 -12.34
CA LEU A 306 8.59 -5.26 -12.13
C LEU A 306 10.09 -5.54 -11.97
N THR A 307 10.44 -6.69 -11.40
CA THR A 307 11.83 -7.11 -11.18
C THR A 307 12.63 -7.32 -12.46
N ASN A 308 11.99 -7.47 -13.61
CA ASN A 308 12.61 -7.48 -14.94
C ASN A 308 12.82 -6.07 -15.53
N ALA A 309 12.71 -5.02 -14.70
CA ALA A 309 12.84 -3.61 -15.05
C ALA A 309 11.77 -3.07 -16.04
N THR A 310 10.71 -3.81 -16.32
CA THR A 310 9.58 -3.30 -17.10
C THR A 310 8.64 -2.47 -16.24
N TRP A 311 7.98 -1.50 -16.88
CA TRP A 311 6.99 -0.64 -16.26
C TRP A 311 5.59 -0.96 -16.76
N TRP A 312 4.62 -0.87 -15.87
CA TRP A 312 3.22 -1.14 -16.16
C TRP A 312 2.33 -0.07 -15.53
N ARG A 313 1.32 0.35 -16.25
CA ARG A 313 0.26 1.22 -15.72
C ARG A 313 -0.95 0.37 -15.39
N VAL A 314 -1.52 0.62 -14.24
CA VAL A 314 -2.77 -0.01 -13.77
C VAL A 314 -3.76 1.08 -13.49
N THR A 315 -4.94 1.03 -14.13
CA THR A 315 -6.01 2.02 -13.95
C THR A 315 -7.35 1.32 -13.81
N LEU A 316 -8.23 1.90 -12.96
CA LEU A 316 -9.62 1.47 -12.87
C LEU A 316 -10.44 2.23 -13.91
N HIS A 317 -11.24 1.48 -14.67
CA HIS A 317 -12.24 1.99 -15.58
C HIS A 317 -13.61 1.45 -15.15
N GLU A 318 -14.57 2.33 -14.93
CA GLU A 318 -15.98 2.01 -14.68
C GLU A 318 -16.85 2.40 -15.86
#